data_731d2e6ef937b7c200389d59acf626ab
#
_entry.id   731d2e6ef937b7c200389d59acf626ab
#
_cell.length_a   1.000
_cell.length_b   1.000
_cell.length_c   1.000
_cell.angle_alpha   90.00
_cell.angle_beta   90.00
_cell.angle_gamma   90.00
#
_symmetry.space_group_name_H-M   'P 1'
#
loop_
_entity.id
_entity.type
_entity.pdbx_description
1 polymer ?
#
loop_
_entity_poly.entity_id
_entity_poly.type
_entity_poly.pdbx_seq_one_letter_code
_entity_poly.pdbx_strand_id
1 'polypeptide(L)'
;SKAVLKVYQMKKRLKNKPISVCLSQIQDIKTVAQLDPDLENIVQKILPGPYTLILNKKDNLQSRVTAGTDKIGIRIPNNVICRELSRKFPITTTSANISGHPSPTSARKAQKELDDKPDIILDSGPCSDGISSTVVDLTVTPSRIIREGAGMEKLLSIIK
;
A
#
# COMPACT_ATOMS: atom_id res chain seq x y z
N SER A 1 13.96 7.78 -6.66
CA SER A 1 14.68 6.81 -7.51
C SER A 1 14.07 6.76 -8.91
N LYS A 2 14.81 6.22 -9.89
CA LYS A 2 14.32 6.00 -11.26
C LYS A 2 13.09 5.04 -11.25
N ALA A 3 13.12 4.00 -10.41
CA ALA A 3 12.03 3.04 -10.28
C ALA A 3 10.69 3.68 -9.87
N VAL A 4 10.70 4.60 -8.90
CA VAL A 4 9.49 5.32 -8.49
C VAL A 4 8.91 6.15 -9.65
N LEU A 5 9.76 6.84 -10.40
CA LEU A 5 9.33 7.60 -11.59
C LEU A 5 8.73 6.68 -12.65
N LYS A 6 9.33 5.49 -12.89
CA LYS A 6 8.79 4.49 -13.83
C LYS A 6 7.37 4.06 -13.41
N VAL A 7 7.11 3.85 -12.11
CA VAL A 7 5.76 3.53 -11.61
C VAL A 7 4.77 4.66 -11.92
N TYR A 8 5.13 5.94 -11.68
CA TYR A 8 4.25 7.06 -12.01
C TYR A 8 3.94 7.14 -13.51
N GLN A 9 4.95 6.97 -14.36
CA GLN A 9 4.81 7.00 -15.82
C GLN A 9 3.93 5.85 -16.33
N MET A 10 4.25 4.62 -15.93
CA MET A 10 3.53 3.41 -16.33
C MET A 10 2.05 3.46 -15.95
N LYS A 11 1.74 4.03 -14.79
CA LYS A 11 0.36 4.18 -14.29
C LYS A 11 -0.35 5.44 -14.77
N LYS A 12 0.29 6.32 -15.52
CA LYS A 12 -0.19 7.68 -15.83
C LYS A 12 -0.68 8.41 -14.56
N ARG A 13 0.06 8.19 -13.45
CA ARG A 13 -0.32 8.70 -12.13
C ARG A 13 0.21 10.11 -11.92
N LEU A 14 -0.63 11.00 -11.40
CA LEU A 14 -0.21 12.35 -11.02
C LEU A 14 0.87 12.27 -9.92
N LYS A 15 1.94 13.07 -10.09
CA LYS A 15 3.10 13.07 -9.16
C LYS A 15 2.78 13.57 -7.75
N ASN A 16 1.66 14.29 -7.59
CA ASN A 16 1.14 14.74 -6.28
C ASN A 16 0.31 13.69 -5.54
N LYS A 17 0.15 12.48 -6.09
CA LYS A 17 -0.54 11.37 -5.41
C LYS A 17 0.49 10.42 -4.81
N PRO A 18 0.61 10.33 -3.46
CA PRO A 18 1.56 9.43 -2.80
C PRO A 18 1.42 7.97 -3.24
N ILE A 19 2.52 7.22 -3.16
CA ILE A 19 2.54 5.78 -3.37
C ILE A 19 2.79 5.11 -2.01
N SER A 20 2.04 4.05 -1.70
CA SER A 20 2.23 3.28 -0.48
C SER A 20 3.49 2.41 -0.55
N VAL A 21 4.00 1.97 0.60
CA VAL A 21 5.06 0.97 0.71
C VAL A 21 4.50 -0.34 1.24
N CYS A 22 5.04 -1.45 0.75
CA CYS A 22 4.82 -2.78 1.27
C CYS A 22 6.00 -3.15 2.17
N LEU A 23 5.68 -3.71 3.32
CA LEU A 23 6.61 -4.22 4.32
C LEU A 23 6.35 -5.71 4.56
N SER A 24 7.36 -6.43 5.04
CA SER A 24 7.26 -7.85 5.32
C SER A 24 6.56 -8.16 6.64
N GLN A 25 6.79 -7.36 7.66
CA GLN A 25 6.31 -7.58 9.03
C GLN A 25 6.05 -6.27 9.77
N ILE A 26 5.32 -6.36 10.89
CA ILE A 26 4.88 -5.16 11.64
C ILE A 26 6.07 -4.38 12.21
N GLN A 27 7.11 -5.07 12.67
CA GLN A 27 8.31 -4.44 13.22
C GLN A 27 9.01 -3.50 12.23
N ASP A 28 8.90 -3.79 10.92
CA ASP A 28 9.50 -2.98 9.86
C ASP A 28 8.83 -1.60 9.73
N ILE A 29 7.60 -1.42 10.25
CA ILE A 29 6.91 -0.13 10.23
C ILE A 29 7.77 0.95 10.89
N LYS A 30 8.39 0.63 12.02
CA LYS A 30 9.25 1.56 12.77
C LYS A 30 10.48 2.03 11.98
N THR A 31 10.80 1.41 10.86
CA THR A 31 11.89 1.87 9.98
C THR A 31 11.48 3.01 9.05
N VAL A 32 10.18 3.15 8.75
CA VAL A 32 9.66 4.11 7.76
C VAL A 32 8.64 5.11 8.33
N ALA A 33 8.00 4.77 9.46
CA ALA A 33 6.95 5.59 10.06
C ALA A 33 7.10 5.71 11.59
N GLN A 34 6.45 6.73 12.15
CA GLN A 34 6.26 6.87 13.57
C GLN A 34 5.14 5.93 14.02
N LEU A 35 5.36 5.21 15.11
CA LEU A 35 4.42 4.25 15.65
C LEU A 35 4.51 4.30 17.19
N ASP A 36 3.57 4.96 17.81
CA ASP A 36 3.39 4.98 19.24
C ASP A 36 2.70 3.69 19.75
N PRO A 37 2.68 3.42 21.07
CA PRO A 37 2.10 2.20 21.62
C PRO A 37 0.61 1.99 21.29
N ASP A 38 -0.20 3.05 21.24
CA ASP A 38 -1.63 2.95 20.97
C ASP A 38 -1.87 2.58 19.52
N LEU A 39 -1.15 3.21 18.60
CA LEU A 39 -1.16 2.86 17.18
C LEU A 39 -0.61 1.45 16.95
N GLU A 40 0.41 1.04 17.69
CA GLU A 40 0.98 -0.33 17.59
C GLU A 40 -0.07 -1.39 17.94
N ASN A 41 -0.89 -1.17 18.97
CA ASN A 41 -2.00 -2.06 19.33
C ASN A 41 -3.05 -2.17 18.21
N ILE A 42 -3.41 -1.06 17.57
CA ILE A 42 -4.34 -1.05 16.45
C ILE A 42 -3.74 -1.83 15.27
N VAL A 43 -2.51 -1.53 14.92
CA VAL A 43 -1.79 -2.15 13.79
C VAL A 43 -1.68 -3.66 13.96
N GLN A 44 -1.35 -4.16 15.14
CA GLN A 44 -1.25 -5.60 15.43
C GLN A 44 -2.57 -6.35 15.25
N LYS A 45 -3.72 -5.69 15.47
CA LYS A 45 -5.05 -6.30 15.30
C LYS A 45 -5.47 -6.42 13.84
N ILE A 46 -4.98 -5.52 12.96
CA ILE A 46 -5.44 -5.42 11.58
C ILE A 46 -4.42 -5.92 10.55
N LEU A 47 -3.13 -5.94 10.86
CA LEU A 47 -2.08 -6.43 9.96
C LEU A 47 -1.51 -7.79 10.43
N PRO A 48 -1.14 -8.67 9.49
CA PRO A 48 -1.28 -8.58 8.03
C PRO A 48 -2.73 -8.59 7.57
N GLY A 49 -3.04 -7.83 6.48
CA GLY A 49 -4.42 -7.75 6.01
C GLY A 49 -4.61 -6.85 4.79
N PRO A 50 -5.86 -6.72 4.32
CA PRO A 50 -6.19 -5.97 3.11
C PRO A 50 -6.28 -4.45 3.38
N TYR A 51 -5.37 -3.91 4.17
CA TYR A 51 -5.39 -2.51 4.59
C TYR A 51 -4.23 -1.71 4.04
N THR A 52 -4.43 -0.40 3.93
CA THR A 52 -3.40 0.61 3.75
C THR A 52 -3.53 1.62 4.89
N LEU A 53 -2.55 1.62 5.79
CA LEU A 53 -2.52 2.50 6.95
C LEU A 53 -1.72 3.75 6.62
N ILE A 54 -2.32 4.92 6.78
CA ILE A 54 -1.61 6.19 6.65
C ILE A 54 -1.06 6.56 8.03
N LEU A 55 0.25 6.70 8.12
CA LEU A 55 1.01 7.06 9.32
C LEU A 55 1.92 8.27 9.05
N ASN A 56 2.38 8.94 10.09
CA ASN A 56 3.42 9.96 9.98
C ASN A 56 4.73 9.29 9.57
N LYS A 57 5.34 9.76 8.48
CA LYS A 57 6.59 9.21 7.97
C LYS A 57 7.78 9.59 8.86
N LYS A 58 8.87 8.82 8.74
CA LYS A 58 10.21 9.24 9.18
C LYS A 58 10.94 9.99 8.06
N ASP A 59 11.94 10.78 8.43
CA ASP A 59 12.66 11.66 7.49
C ASP A 59 13.55 10.93 6.48
N ASN A 60 13.81 9.65 6.70
CA ASN A 60 14.62 8.81 5.80
C ASN A 60 13.91 8.41 4.49
N LEU A 61 12.63 8.73 4.32
CA LEU A 61 11.88 8.41 3.11
C LEU A 61 12.04 9.48 2.03
N GLN A 62 12.22 9.02 0.79
CA GLN A 62 12.29 9.92 -0.36
C GLN A 62 10.95 10.64 -0.56
N SER A 63 10.99 11.97 -0.69
CA SER A 63 9.82 12.84 -0.92
C SER A 63 8.97 12.43 -2.14
N ARG A 64 9.58 11.80 -3.15
CA ARG A 64 8.85 11.29 -4.32
C ARG A 64 7.87 10.16 -4.02
N VAL A 65 8.11 9.36 -2.98
CA VAL A 65 7.19 8.29 -2.55
C VAL A 65 5.97 8.90 -1.86
N THR A 66 6.21 9.90 -1.02
CA THR A 66 5.18 10.57 -0.23
C THR A 66 4.55 11.78 -0.94
N ALA A 67 4.96 12.06 -2.20
CA ALA A 67 4.54 13.25 -2.96
C ALA A 67 4.73 14.56 -2.15
N GLY A 68 5.80 14.62 -1.35
CA GLY A 68 6.12 15.79 -0.52
C GLY A 68 5.33 15.91 0.77
N THR A 69 4.44 14.97 1.10
CA THR A 69 3.69 15.00 2.36
C THR A 69 4.48 14.36 3.51
N ASP A 70 4.07 14.65 4.75
CA ASP A 70 4.64 14.06 5.97
C ASP A 70 3.99 12.73 6.36
N LYS A 71 3.19 12.16 5.45
CA LYS A 71 2.47 10.91 5.65
C LYS A 71 2.95 9.85 4.67
N ILE A 72 2.81 8.59 5.07
CA ILE A 72 3.12 7.41 4.25
C ILE A 72 2.01 6.37 4.39
N GLY A 73 1.58 5.81 3.27
CA GLY A 73 0.70 4.65 3.25
C GLY A 73 1.51 3.36 3.39
N ILE A 74 1.16 2.54 4.36
CA ILE A 74 1.84 1.28 4.67
C ILE A 74 0.91 0.11 4.44
N ARG A 75 1.45 -0.97 3.86
CA ARG A 75 0.77 -2.24 3.65
C ARG A 75 1.63 -3.39 4.14
N ILE A 76 0.99 -4.35 4.79
CA ILE A 76 1.54 -5.68 5.05
C ILE A 76 0.43 -6.66 4.63
N PRO A 77 0.43 -7.10 3.36
CA PRO A 77 -0.62 -7.97 2.86
C PRO A 77 -0.49 -9.39 3.44
N ASN A 78 -1.61 -10.07 3.62
CA ASN A 78 -1.61 -11.50 3.91
C ASN A 78 -1.33 -12.30 2.62
N ASN A 79 -0.13 -12.10 2.08
CA ASN A 79 0.35 -12.74 0.86
C ASN A 79 1.85 -13.01 0.99
N VAL A 80 2.23 -14.24 0.87
CA VAL A 80 3.60 -14.72 1.08
C VAL A 80 4.58 -14.09 0.07
N ILE A 81 4.20 -13.99 -1.20
CA ILE A 81 5.06 -13.43 -2.26
C ILE A 81 5.37 -11.96 -1.98
N CYS A 82 4.35 -11.17 -1.65
CA CYS A 82 4.54 -9.75 -1.33
C CYS A 82 5.46 -9.55 -0.11
N ARG A 83 5.30 -10.39 0.92
CA ARG A 83 6.11 -10.33 2.14
C ARG A 83 7.55 -10.75 1.88
N GLU A 84 7.79 -11.79 1.09
CA GLU A 84 9.14 -12.20 0.71
C GLU A 84 9.86 -11.14 -0.15
N LEU A 85 9.17 -10.54 -1.11
CA LEU A 85 9.73 -9.46 -1.92
C LEU A 85 10.12 -8.23 -1.09
N SER A 86 9.39 -7.94 -0.01
CA SER A 86 9.65 -6.80 0.88
C SER A 86 10.54 -7.14 2.10
N ARG A 87 11.04 -8.37 2.20
CA ARG A 87 11.78 -8.83 3.39
C ARG A 87 13.11 -8.11 3.62
N LYS A 88 13.83 -7.77 2.55
CA LYS A 88 15.14 -7.12 2.66
C LYS A 88 15.05 -5.59 2.76
N PHE A 89 14.04 -5.00 2.17
CA PHE A 89 13.81 -3.54 2.16
C PHE A 89 12.36 -3.23 1.77
N PRO A 90 11.83 -2.07 2.20
CA PRO A 90 10.51 -1.61 1.79
C PRO A 90 10.41 -1.47 0.27
N ILE A 91 9.34 -1.96 -0.34
CA ILE A 91 9.06 -1.78 -1.77
C ILE A 91 7.83 -0.89 -1.97
N THR A 92 7.85 -0.04 -3.00
CA THR A 92 6.64 0.72 -3.36
C THR A 92 5.56 -0.22 -3.88
N THR A 93 4.32 0.01 -3.47
CA THR A 93 3.17 -0.82 -3.84
C THR A 93 2.00 0.02 -4.29
N THR A 94 1.32 -0.45 -5.33
CA THR A 94 0.11 0.16 -5.88
C THR A 94 -0.71 -0.90 -6.61
N SER A 95 -1.98 -0.62 -6.92
CA SER A 95 -2.78 -1.48 -7.81
C SER A 95 -2.17 -1.54 -9.21
N ALA A 96 -2.34 -2.66 -9.92
CA ALA A 96 -1.72 -2.91 -11.22
C ALA A 96 -2.59 -2.41 -12.39
N ASN A 97 -3.05 -1.15 -12.35
CA ASN A 97 -3.92 -0.51 -13.33
C ASN A 97 -3.43 0.89 -13.69
N ILE A 98 -3.94 1.46 -14.76
CA ILE A 98 -3.86 2.91 -15.00
C ILE A 98 -4.61 3.64 -13.88
N SER A 99 -4.08 4.77 -13.43
CA SER A 99 -4.64 5.51 -12.30
C SER A 99 -6.07 5.98 -12.58
N GLY A 100 -7.02 5.53 -11.76
CA GLY A 100 -8.44 5.83 -11.92
C GLY A 100 -9.25 4.72 -12.60
N HIS A 101 -8.62 3.75 -13.23
CA HIS A 101 -9.31 2.59 -13.80
C HIS A 101 -9.62 1.53 -12.74
N PRO A 102 -10.55 0.59 -12.99
CA PRO A 102 -10.78 -0.57 -12.13
C PRO A 102 -9.52 -1.43 -11.97
N SER A 103 -9.36 -2.06 -10.81
CA SER A 103 -8.25 -2.98 -10.58
C SER A 103 -8.41 -4.26 -11.40
N PRO A 104 -7.39 -4.72 -12.14
CA PRO A 104 -7.46 -5.96 -12.90
C PRO A 104 -7.47 -7.17 -11.95
N THR A 105 -8.17 -8.23 -12.38
CA THR A 105 -8.34 -9.47 -11.61
C THR A 105 -7.42 -10.60 -12.05
N SER A 106 -6.51 -10.36 -13.00
CA SER A 106 -5.50 -11.34 -13.45
C SER A 106 -4.24 -10.64 -13.94
N ALA A 107 -3.11 -11.34 -13.89
CA ALA A 107 -1.83 -10.84 -14.37
C ALA A 107 -1.89 -10.44 -15.87
N ARG A 108 -2.57 -11.23 -16.71
CA ARG A 108 -2.75 -10.92 -18.14
C ARG A 108 -3.51 -9.61 -18.36
N LYS A 109 -4.59 -9.36 -17.59
CA LYS A 109 -5.31 -8.09 -17.65
C LYS A 109 -4.43 -6.93 -17.16
N ALA A 110 -3.69 -7.12 -16.07
CA ALA A 110 -2.76 -6.11 -15.54
C ALA A 110 -1.66 -5.76 -16.54
N GLN A 111 -1.05 -6.76 -17.19
CA GLN A 111 -0.04 -6.59 -18.20
C GLN A 111 -0.56 -5.73 -19.37
N LYS A 112 -1.70 -6.11 -19.93
CA LYS A 112 -2.35 -5.37 -21.02
C LYS A 112 -2.72 -3.95 -20.61
N GLU A 113 -3.27 -3.77 -19.42
CA GLU A 113 -3.64 -2.45 -18.86
C GLU A 113 -2.43 -1.52 -18.71
N LEU A 114 -1.27 -2.07 -18.36
CA LEU A 114 -0.03 -1.34 -18.18
C LEU A 114 0.85 -1.29 -19.45
N ASP A 115 0.29 -1.63 -20.62
CA ASP A 115 0.96 -1.48 -21.92
C ASP A 115 2.27 -2.32 -22.00
N ASP A 116 2.28 -3.53 -21.43
CA ASP A 116 3.45 -4.42 -21.37
C ASP A 116 4.73 -3.80 -20.80
N LYS A 117 4.60 -2.75 -19.97
CA LYS A 117 5.73 -2.01 -19.38
C LYS A 117 6.36 -2.58 -18.10
N PRO A 118 5.70 -3.51 -17.34
CA PRO A 118 6.37 -4.18 -16.23
C PRO A 118 7.60 -4.96 -16.72
N ASP A 119 8.71 -4.88 -16.00
CA ASP A 119 9.93 -5.64 -16.31
C ASP A 119 9.78 -7.13 -15.95
N ILE A 120 9.00 -7.43 -14.91
CA ILE A 120 8.73 -8.79 -14.41
C ILE A 120 7.28 -8.87 -13.99
N ILE A 121 6.65 -10.01 -14.28
CA ILE A 121 5.30 -10.35 -13.82
C ILE A 121 5.38 -11.68 -13.07
N LEU A 122 4.95 -11.65 -11.81
CA LEU A 122 4.75 -12.86 -11.00
C LEU A 122 3.25 -13.14 -10.96
N ASP A 123 2.84 -14.19 -11.63
CA ASP A 123 1.44 -14.61 -11.70
C ASP A 123 1.18 -15.74 -10.69
N SER A 124 0.34 -15.47 -9.71
CA SER A 124 -0.12 -16.45 -8.71
C SER A 124 -1.60 -16.86 -8.92
N GLY A 125 -2.11 -16.65 -10.12
CA GLY A 125 -3.49 -16.92 -10.46
C GLY A 125 -4.42 -15.71 -10.33
N PRO A 126 -5.72 -15.89 -10.52
CA PRO A 126 -6.71 -14.82 -10.46
C PRO A 126 -6.84 -14.25 -9.04
N CYS A 127 -7.12 -12.96 -8.97
CA CYS A 127 -7.47 -12.32 -7.69
C CYS A 127 -8.91 -12.73 -7.31
N SER A 128 -9.08 -13.20 -6.07
CA SER A 128 -10.38 -13.71 -5.59
C SER A 128 -11.46 -12.63 -5.62
N ASP A 129 -11.15 -11.40 -5.19
CA ASP A 129 -12.20 -10.44 -4.87
C ASP A 129 -12.21 -9.19 -5.75
N GLY A 130 -11.11 -8.87 -6.45
CA GLY A 130 -10.98 -7.62 -7.22
C GLY A 130 -11.19 -6.33 -6.39
N ILE A 131 -11.39 -6.47 -5.07
CA ILE A 131 -11.66 -5.38 -4.14
C ILE A 131 -10.35 -4.75 -3.68
N SER A 132 -10.27 -3.44 -3.79
CA SER A 132 -9.12 -2.68 -3.30
C SER A 132 -9.01 -2.72 -1.78
N SER A 133 -7.82 -2.49 -1.23
CA SER A 133 -7.62 -2.34 0.23
C SER A 133 -8.44 -1.19 0.80
N THR A 134 -8.92 -1.34 2.03
CA THR A 134 -9.39 -0.21 2.83
C THR A 134 -8.20 0.70 3.17
N VAL A 135 -8.39 2.01 3.03
CA VAL A 135 -7.39 3.03 3.37
C VAL A 135 -7.86 3.82 4.57
N VAL A 136 -7.08 3.81 5.64
CA VAL A 136 -7.39 4.53 6.88
C VAL A 136 -6.24 5.45 7.27
N ASP A 137 -6.58 6.68 7.62
CA ASP A 137 -5.65 7.67 8.16
C ASP A 137 -5.66 7.58 9.69
N LEU A 138 -4.57 7.07 10.23
CA LEU A 138 -4.32 6.93 11.67
C LEU A 138 -3.51 8.10 12.25
N THR A 139 -3.27 9.15 11.47
CA THR A 139 -2.54 10.36 11.93
C THR A 139 -3.46 11.41 12.53
N VAL A 140 -4.76 11.15 12.57
CA VAL A 140 -5.80 12.05 13.10
C VAL A 140 -6.69 11.31 14.10
N THR A 141 -7.24 12.04 15.05
CA THR A 141 -8.18 11.51 16.05
C THR A 141 -9.53 12.23 15.91
N PRO A 142 -10.64 11.53 15.70
CA PRO A 142 -10.74 10.09 15.44
C PRO A 142 -10.11 9.68 14.10
N SER A 143 -9.69 8.40 13.98
CA SER A 143 -9.15 7.84 12.75
C SER A 143 -10.14 8.00 11.58
N ARG A 144 -9.62 8.32 10.38
CA ARG A 144 -10.47 8.62 9.22
C ARG A 144 -10.32 7.61 8.10
N ILE A 145 -11.44 7.04 7.65
CA ILE A 145 -11.47 6.20 6.45
C ILE A 145 -11.39 7.09 5.22
N ILE A 146 -10.34 6.88 4.43
CA ILE A 146 -10.09 7.61 3.17
C ILE A 146 -10.70 6.88 1.98
N ARG A 147 -10.74 5.55 2.06
CA ARG A 147 -11.34 4.70 1.03
C ARG A 147 -11.86 3.41 1.66
N GLU A 148 -13.10 3.10 1.42
CA GLU A 148 -13.67 1.81 1.75
C GLU A 148 -13.17 0.72 0.79
N GLY A 149 -12.99 -0.49 1.31
CA GLY A 149 -12.49 -1.64 0.58
C GLY A 149 -12.60 -2.92 1.39
N ALA A 150 -11.78 -3.90 1.05
CA ALA A 150 -11.78 -5.19 1.75
C ALA A 150 -11.45 -5.03 3.24
N GLY A 151 -12.12 -5.83 4.09
CA GLY A 151 -11.89 -5.89 5.53
C GLY A 151 -12.53 -4.77 6.35
N MET A 152 -13.47 -4.02 5.79
CA MET A 152 -14.10 -2.84 6.41
C MET A 152 -14.75 -3.14 7.75
N GLU A 153 -15.53 -4.22 7.84
CA GLU A 153 -16.24 -4.60 9.09
C GLU A 153 -15.27 -4.81 10.26
N LYS A 154 -14.20 -5.59 10.01
CA LYS A 154 -13.16 -5.82 11.01
C LYS A 154 -12.48 -4.51 11.42
N LEU A 155 -12.19 -3.62 10.46
CA LEU A 155 -11.56 -2.34 10.77
C LEU A 155 -12.45 -1.50 11.70
N LEU A 156 -13.72 -1.35 11.39
CA LEU A 156 -14.69 -0.57 12.19
C LEU A 156 -14.85 -1.08 13.62
N SER A 157 -14.67 -2.39 13.85
CA SER A 157 -14.72 -2.94 15.20
C SER A 157 -13.49 -2.59 16.06
N ILE A 158 -12.42 -2.09 15.43
CA ILE A 158 -11.11 -1.83 16.09
C ILE A 158 -10.84 -0.33 16.28
N ILE A 159 -11.23 0.50 15.30
CA ILE A 159 -10.92 1.94 15.28
C ILE A 159 -12.08 2.82 15.79
N LYS A 160 -12.85 2.32 16.71
CA LYS A 160 -13.95 3.09 17.36
C LYS A 160 -13.44 4.28 18.14
#